data_a2bcfe360f29c260d307345d813b1f34
#
_entry.id   a2bcfe360f29c260d307345d813b1f34
#
_cell.length_a   1.000
_cell.length_b   1.000
_cell.length_c   1.000
_cell.angle_alpha   90.00
_cell.angle_beta   90.00
_cell.angle_gamma   90.00
#
_symmetry.space_group_name_H-M   'P 1'
#
loop_
_entity.id
_entity.type
_entity.pdbx_description
1 polymer ?
#
loop_
_entity_poly.entity_id
_entity_poly.type
_entity_poly.pdbx_seq_one_letter_code
_entity_poly.pdbx_strand_id
1 'polypeptide(L)' 'MNRHAIRLMREYIERLAVGDTITTHELAQYVNINSRCFGATTGEVAQFLSHQDLERVAPGVWRKVIRCQ' A
#
# COMPACT_ATOMS: atom_id res chain seq x y z
N MET A 1 -3.39 12.74 -3.70
CA MET A 1 -3.52 11.43 -4.37
C MET A 1 -4.97 11.23 -4.78
N ASN A 2 -5.24 10.76 -5.99
CA ASN A 2 -6.62 10.67 -6.43
C ASN A 2 -7.32 9.41 -5.88
N ARG A 3 -8.66 9.39 -5.96
CA ARG A 3 -9.46 8.30 -5.42
C ARG A 3 -9.17 6.96 -6.08
N HIS A 4 -8.84 6.97 -7.36
CA HIS A 4 -8.56 5.76 -8.10
C HIS A 4 -7.30 5.08 -7.59
N ALA A 5 -6.27 5.86 -7.30
CA ALA A 5 -5.03 5.34 -6.73
C ALA A 5 -5.27 4.75 -5.33
N ILE A 6 -6.05 5.44 -4.50
CA ILE A 6 -6.39 4.94 -3.17
C ILE A 6 -7.14 3.61 -3.25
N ARG A 7 -8.09 3.51 -4.19
CA ARG A 7 -8.85 2.29 -4.40
C ARG A 7 -7.96 1.14 -4.82
N LEU A 8 -7.04 1.38 -5.76
CA LEU A 8 -6.10 0.35 -6.21
C LEU A 8 -5.23 -0.16 -5.07
N MET A 9 -4.72 0.75 -4.26
CA MET A 9 -3.90 0.37 -3.12
C MET A 9 -4.67 -0.42 -2.09
N ARG A 10 -5.90 0.00 -1.81
CA ARG A 10 -6.78 -0.71 -0.87
C ARG A 10 -7.08 -2.12 -1.34
N GLU A 11 -7.41 -2.29 -2.62
CA GLU A 11 -7.66 -3.60 -3.19
C GLU A 11 -6.44 -4.50 -3.11
N TYR A 12 -5.26 -3.95 -3.36
CA TYR A 12 -4.01 -4.70 -3.27
C TYR A 12 -3.80 -5.22 -1.85
N ILE A 13 -4.01 -4.38 -0.85
CA ILE A 13 -3.82 -4.75 0.55
C ILE A 13 -4.84 -5.80 0.97
N GLU A 14 -6.08 -5.71 0.50
CA GLU A 14 -7.11 -6.68 0.83
C GLU A 14 -6.79 -8.08 0.32
N ARG A 15 -6.04 -8.18 -0.77
CA ARG A 15 -5.62 -9.47 -1.32
C ARG A 15 -4.47 -10.10 -0.56
N LEU A 16 -3.77 -9.33 0.26
CA LEU A 16 -2.67 -9.87 1.05
C LEU A 16 -3.23 -10.74 2.19
N ALA A 17 -2.56 -11.84 2.46
CA ALA A 17 -2.84 -12.64 3.64
C ALA A 17 -2.11 -12.04 4.83
N VAL A 18 -2.62 -12.30 6.03
CA VAL A 18 -1.94 -11.88 7.25
C VAL A 18 -0.56 -12.51 7.29
N GLY A 19 0.46 -11.69 7.56
CA GLY A 19 1.85 -12.11 7.54
C GLY A 19 2.57 -11.84 6.22
N ASP A 20 1.82 -11.55 5.15
CA ASP A 20 2.44 -11.18 3.88
C ASP A 20 3.08 -9.80 4.00
N THR A 21 4.17 -9.62 3.27
CA THR A 21 4.88 -8.35 3.23
C THR A 21 4.68 -7.66 1.90
N ILE A 22 4.79 -6.34 1.92
CA ILE A 22 4.74 -5.51 0.73
C ILE A 22 5.73 -4.36 0.91
N THR A 23 6.38 -3.96 -0.18
CA THR A 23 7.23 -2.77 -0.14
C THR A 23 6.47 -1.56 -0.66
N THR A 24 6.85 -0.38 -0.17
CA THR A 24 6.31 0.89 -0.67
C THR A 24 6.53 0.99 -2.18
N HIS A 25 7.70 0.57 -2.64
CA HIS A 25 8.05 0.63 -4.06
C HIS A 25 7.16 -0.27 -4.92
N GLU A 26 6.89 -1.49 -4.47
CA GLU A 26 6.00 -2.41 -5.17
C GLU A 26 4.60 -1.84 -5.34
N LEU A 27 4.08 -1.26 -4.27
CA LEU A 27 2.74 -0.68 -4.31
C LEU A 27 2.71 0.54 -5.22
N ALA A 28 3.73 1.39 -5.17
CA ALA A 28 3.83 2.54 -6.05
C ALA A 28 3.88 2.11 -7.52
N GLN A 29 4.65 1.08 -7.84
CA GLN A 29 4.69 0.52 -9.20
C GLN A 29 3.33 0.01 -9.64
N TYR A 30 2.65 -0.73 -8.77
CA TYR A 30 1.33 -1.26 -9.08
C TYR A 30 0.34 -0.14 -9.42
N VAL A 31 0.33 0.91 -8.62
CA VAL A 31 -0.55 2.05 -8.87
C VAL A 31 -0.19 2.76 -10.17
N ASN A 32 1.10 2.97 -10.43
CA ASN A 32 1.56 3.68 -11.63
C ASN A 32 1.25 2.90 -12.90
N ILE A 33 1.33 1.57 -12.85
CA ILE A 33 1.03 0.72 -14.00
C ILE A 33 -0.48 0.69 -14.27
N ASN A 34 -1.29 0.67 -13.22
CA ASN A 34 -2.74 0.48 -13.34
C ASN A 34 -3.53 1.79 -13.35
N SER A 35 -2.87 2.92 -13.09
CA SER A 35 -3.50 4.22 -13.16
C SER A 35 -3.13 4.91 -14.47
N ARG A 36 -4.12 5.38 -15.19
CA ARG A 36 -3.88 6.05 -16.48
C ARG A 36 -3.47 7.50 -16.35
N CYS A 37 -3.83 8.14 -15.26
CA CYS A 37 -3.70 9.59 -15.17
C CYS A 37 -2.56 10.05 -14.29
N PHE A 38 -2.50 9.54 -13.07
CA PHE A 38 -1.51 10.00 -12.11
C PHE A 38 -1.02 8.84 -11.30
N GLY A 39 0.29 8.68 -11.27
CA GLY A 39 0.91 7.77 -10.33
C GLY A 39 0.94 8.38 -8.93
N ALA A 40 1.20 7.55 -7.94
CA ALA A 40 1.47 8.00 -6.59
C ALA A 40 2.97 8.03 -6.37
N THR A 41 3.45 9.01 -5.62
CA THR A 41 4.86 9.03 -5.21
C THR A 41 5.07 8.04 -4.09
N THR A 42 6.32 7.60 -3.88
CA THR A 42 6.62 6.69 -2.78
C THR A 42 6.27 7.30 -1.43
N GLY A 43 6.43 8.62 -1.28
CA GLY A 43 6.04 9.32 -0.07
C GLY A 43 4.54 9.24 0.21
N GLU A 44 3.72 9.44 -0.82
CA GLU A 44 2.27 9.33 -0.70
C GLU A 44 1.83 7.92 -0.36
N VAL A 45 2.46 6.92 -1.00
CA VAL A 45 2.16 5.52 -0.75
C VAL A 45 2.54 5.15 0.68
N ALA A 46 3.71 5.58 1.15
CA ALA A 46 4.14 5.31 2.52
C ALA A 46 3.17 5.93 3.53
N GLN A 47 2.71 7.14 3.29
CA GLN A 47 1.74 7.79 4.14
C GLN A 47 0.42 7.01 4.18
N PHE A 48 -0.05 6.55 3.02
CA PHE A 48 -1.25 5.72 2.95
C PHE A 48 -1.08 4.44 3.75
N LEU A 49 0.04 3.74 3.56
CA LEU A 49 0.31 2.48 4.25
C LEU A 49 0.35 2.63 5.77
N SER A 50 0.83 3.77 6.26
CA SER A 50 0.91 4.02 7.69
C SER A 50 -0.46 4.10 8.37
N HIS A 51 -1.53 4.31 7.59
CA HIS A 51 -2.91 4.39 8.10
C HIS A 51 -3.68 3.07 7.91
N GLN A 52 -3.03 2.04 7.41
CA GLN A 52 -3.66 0.74 7.18
C GLN A 52 -3.29 -0.25 8.30
N ASP A 53 -3.90 -1.44 8.25
CA ASP A 53 -3.61 -2.51 9.20
C ASP A 53 -2.33 -3.23 8.83
N LEU A 54 -1.24 -2.48 8.86
CA LEU A 54 0.09 -2.94 8.45
C LEU A 54 1.10 -2.54 9.51
N GLU A 55 2.09 -3.39 9.71
CA GLU A 55 3.22 -3.12 10.60
C GLU A 55 4.45 -2.83 9.76
N ARG A 56 5.12 -1.73 10.06
CA ARG A 56 6.38 -1.40 9.41
C ARG A 56 7.49 -2.24 10.02
N VAL A 57 7.99 -3.19 9.24
CA VAL A 57 9.02 -4.14 9.73
C VAL A 57 10.43 -3.72 9.35
N ALA A 58 10.56 -2.85 8.34
CA ALA A 58 11.84 -2.29 7.90
C ALA A 58 11.54 -1.02 7.11
N PRO A 59 12.53 -0.17 6.83
CA PRO A 59 12.30 1.01 5.98
C PRO A 59 11.71 0.61 4.63
N GLY A 60 10.50 1.10 4.35
CA GLY A 60 9.79 0.81 3.12
C GLY A 60 9.19 -0.58 3.01
N VAL A 61 9.23 -1.39 4.08
CA VAL A 61 8.66 -2.74 4.09
C VAL A 61 7.57 -2.84 5.14
N TRP A 62 6.43 -3.34 4.73
CA TRP A 62 5.23 -3.43 5.57
C TRP A 62 4.71 -4.86 5.58
N ARG A 63 4.19 -5.29 6.72
CA ARG A 63 3.62 -6.62 6.88
C ARG A 63 2.16 -6.49 7.31
N LYS A 64 1.29 -7.27 6.68
CA LYS A 64 -0.12 -7.27 7.03
C LYS A 64 -0.33 -7.98 8.37
N VAL A 65 -1.05 -7.32 9.27
CA VAL A 65 -1.32 -7.83 10.60
C VAL A 65 -2.83 -7.83 10.85
N ILE A 66 -3.26 -8.66 11.80
CA ILE A 66 -4.64 -8.61 12.27
C ILE A 66 -4.70 -7.55 13.36
N ARG A 67 -5.63 -6.61 13.21
CA ARG A 67 -5.93 -5.66 14.26
C ARG A 67 -6.99 -6.26 15.16
N CYS A 68 -6.63 -6.54 16.39
CA CYS A 68 -7.60 -6.93 17.40
C CYS A 68 -8.32 -5.68 17.90
N GLN A 69 -9.63 -5.73 17.88
CA GLN A 69 -10.45 -4.67 18.44
C GLN A 69 -10.91 -5.06 19.83
#